data_c8587716287bcdd893a4c47e21601151
#
_entry.id   c8587716287bcdd893a4c47e21601151
#
_cell.length_a   1.000
_cell.length_b   1.000
_cell.length_c   1.000
_cell.angle_alpha   90.00
_cell.angle_beta   90.00
_cell.angle_gamma   90.00
#
_symmetry.space_group_name_H-M   'P 1'
#
loop_
_entity.id
_entity.type
_entity.pdbx_description
1 polymer ?
#
loop_
_entity_poly.entity_id
_entity_poly.type
_entity_poly.pdbx_seq_one_letter_code
_entity_poly.pdbx_strand_id
1 'polypeptide(L)'
;MAAPLPEPPYYAAIFTSRRNEQPGDGYAQTADRMFELAAEQPGFLGFDTARSDGLGITACYWDSEDAITAWKAQAEHAAAQREGRARWYDSYELRLARVERAYGFDRTAS
;
A
#
# COMPACT_ATOMS: atom_id res chain seq x y z
N MET A 1 8.23 -5.10 9.69
CA MET A 1 7.38 -4.99 10.89
C MET A 1 5.94 -4.86 10.46
N ALA A 2 5.05 -5.64 11.04
CA ALA A 2 3.65 -5.60 10.69
C ALA A 2 2.96 -4.33 11.22
N ALA A 3 1.97 -3.86 10.50
CA ALA A 3 1.16 -2.72 10.93
C ALA A 3 0.37 -3.08 12.20
N PRO A 4 0.07 -2.09 13.05
CA PRO A 4 -0.77 -2.36 14.22
C PRO A 4 -2.17 -2.79 13.81
N LEU A 5 -2.92 -3.43 14.72
CA LEU A 5 -4.28 -3.86 14.46
C LEU A 5 -5.27 -2.82 14.98
N PRO A 6 -5.84 -1.99 14.09
CA PRO A 6 -6.89 -1.05 14.51
C PRO A 6 -8.19 -1.77 14.84
N GLU A 7 -9.10 -1.07 15.50
CA GLU A 7 -10.44 -1.60 15.77
C GLU A 7 -11.23 -1.71 14.48
N PRO A 8 -11.72 -2.91 14.12
CA PRO A 8 -12.60 -3.07 12.97
C PRO A 8 -13.96 -2.40 13.20
N PRO A 9 -14.68 -2.04 12.13
CA PRO A 9 -14.27 -2.27 10.75
C PRO A 9 -13.30 -1.21 10.25
N TYR A 10 -12.43 -1.62 9.36
CA TYR A 10 -11.59 -0.70 8.61
C TYR A 10 -11.41 -1.27 7.20
N TYR A 11 -10.62 -0.59 6.36
CA TYR A 11 -10.55 -0.95 4.95
C TYR A 11 -9.10 -1.20 4.55
N ALA A 12 -8.93 -2.16 3.66
CA ALA A 12 -7.62 -2.49 3.12
C ALA A 12 -7.61 -2.27 1.62
N ALA A 13 -6.60 -1.56 1.14
CA ALA A 13 -6.28 -1.47 -0.27
C ALA A 13 -5.12 -2.41 -0.51
N ILE A 14 -5.35 -3.49 -1.24
CA ILE A 14 -4.36 -4.55 -1.46
C ILE A 14 -3.85 -4.46 -2.89
N PHE A 15 -2.59 -4.08 -3.02
CA PHE A 15 -1.93 -3.89 -4.32
C PHE A 15 -0.98 -5.05 -4.55
N THR A 16 -1.28 -5.88 -5.56
CA THR A 16 -0.43 -6.99 -5.97
C THR A 16 0.18 -6.64 -7.31
N SER A 17 1.50 -6.74 -7.43
CA SER A 17 2.17 -6.32 -8.65
C SER A 17 3.31 -7.24 -9.04
N ARG A 18 3.56 -7.30 -10.36
CA ARG A 18 4.76 -7.91 -10.91
C ARG A 18 5.58 -6.80 -11.52
N ARG A 19 6.82 -6.68 -11.08
CA ARG A 19 7.69 -5.60 -11.53
C ARG A 19 8.56 -6.04 -12.70
N ASN A 20 8.79 -5.07 -13.58
CA ASN A 20 9.81 -5.10 -14.58
C ASN A 20 11.00 -4.33 -13.99
N GLU A 21 11.90 -5.04 -13.32
CA GLU A 21 13.01 -4.41 -12.60
C GLU A 21 14.14 -4.01 -13.54
N GLN A 22 14.46 -2.72 -13.52
CA GLN A 22 15.56 -2.16 -14.30
C GLN A 22 16.50 -1.42 -13.36
N PRO A 23 17.83 -1.55 -13.53
CA PRO A 23 18.76 -0.80 -12.71
C PRO A 23 18.51 0.71 -12.80
N GLY A 24 18.46 1.36 -11.66
CA GLY A 24 18.30 2.81 -11.62
C GLY A 24 16.95 3.33 -12.08
N ASP A 25 15.90 2.51 -11.98
CA ASP A 25 14.56 2.88 -12.46
C ASP A 25 13.80 3.84 -11.53
N GLY A 26 14.35 4.15 -10.37
CA GLY A 26 13.73 5.11 -9.44
C GLY A 26 12.57 4.55 -8.62
N TYR A 27 12.29 3.26 -8.74
CA TYR A 27 11.15 2.65 -8.05
C TYR A 27 11.23 2.79 -6.53
N ALA A 28 12.38 2.44 -5.95
CA ALA A 28 12.51 2.43 -4.49
C ALA A 28 12.28 3.82 -3.90
N GLN A 29 12.86 4.85 -4.51
CA GLN A 29 12.69 6.22 -4.03
C GLN A 29 11.25 6.68 -4.13
N THR A 30 10.59 6.35 -5.24
CA THR A 30 9.18 6.73 -5.43
C THR A 30 8.28 5.98 -4.46
N ALA A 31 8.53 4.68 -4.24
CA ALA A 31 7.75 3.90 -3.29
C ALA A 31 7.87 4.47 -1.88
N ASP A 32 9.09 4.79 -1.44
CA ASP A 32 9.31 5.38 -0.13
C ASP A 32 8.56 6.71 0.01
N ARG A 33 8.62 7.55 -1.02
CA ARG A 33 7.91 8.83 -1.01
C ARG A 33 6.40 8.63 -0.93
N MET A 34 5.86 7.64 -1.63
CA MET A 34 4.43 7.35 -1.60
C MET A 34 3.98 6.91 -0.20
N PHE A 35 4.77 6.09 0.49
CA PHE A 35 4.44 5.70 1.86
C PHE A 35 4.49 6.88 2.82
N GLU A 36 5.47 7.78 2.66
CA GLU A 36 5.54 9.00 3.46
C GLU A 36 4.30 9.86 3.27
N LEU A 37 3.88 10.05 2.02
CA LEU A 37 2.69 10.85 1.71
C LEU A 37 1.42 10.19 2.24
N ALA A 38 1.31 8.88 2.12
CA ALA A 38 0.16 8.14 2.64
C ALA A 38 0.02 8.34 4.15
N ALA A 39 1.14 8.28 4.86
CA ALA A 39 1.15 8.43 6.31
C ALA A 39 0.65 9.81 6.78
N GLU A 40 0.70 10.81 5.90
CA GLU A 40 0.21 12.15 6.21
C GLU A 40 -1.29 12.31 5.93
N GLN A 41 -1.92 11.34 5.27
CA GLN A 41 -3.33 11.47 4.85
C GLN A 41 -4.27 11.16 6.00
N PRO A 42 -5.39 11.93 6.10
CA PRO A 42 -6.43 11.60 7.07
C PRO A 42 -6.96 10.19 6.83
N GLY A 43 -7.10 9.42 7.90
CA GLY A 43 -7.65 8.08 7.86
C GLY A 43 -6.65 6.97 7.58
N PHE A 44 -5.38 7.28 7.33
CA PHE A 44 -4.35 6.25 7.16
C PHE A 44 -4.07 5.55 8.48
N LEU A 45 -4.08 4.22 8.48
CA LEU A 45 -3.88 3.42 9.69
C LEU A 45 -2.57 2.64 9.70
N GLY A 46 -1.96 2.42 8.55
CA GLY A 46 -0.71 1.69 8.46
C GLY A 46 -0.61 0.88 7.18
N PHE A 47 0.49 0.16 7.02
CA PHE A 47 0.64 -0.71 5.86
C PHE A 47 1.56 -1.89 6.18
N ASP A 48 1.38 -2.95 5.38
CA ASP A 48 2.31 -4.09 5.34
C ASP A 48 2.73 -4.28 3.88
N THR A 49 4.01 -4.56 3.66
CA THR A 49 4.50 -4.75 2.29
C THR A 49 5.58 -5.81 2.26
N ALA A 50 5.60 -6.59 1.18
CA ALA A 50 6.62 -7.58 0.94
C ALA A 50 6.82 -7.75 -0.56
N ARG A 51 8.05 -7.99 -0.97
CA ARG A 51 8.36 -8.21 -2.38
C ARG A 51 9.49 -9.23 -2.49
N SER A 52 9.32 -10.18 -3.41
CA SER A 52 10.31 -11.19 -3.68
C SER A 52 10.17 -11.66 -5.13
N ASP A 53 11.29 -11.76 -5.85
CA ASP A 53 11.34 -12.26 -7.23
C ASP A 53 10.38 -11.50 -8.18
N GLY A 54 10.31 -10.19 -8.01
CA GLY A 54 9.47 -9.33 -8.84
C GLY A 54 8.00 -9.30 -8.46
N LEU A 55 7.53 -10.22 -7.60
CA LEU A 55 6.16 -10.22 -7.10
C LEU A 55 6.09 -9.44 -5.80
N GLY A 56 5.17 -8.47 -5.73
CA GLY A 56 4.99 -7.67 -4.53
C GLY A 56 3.55 -7.61 -4.10
N ILE A 57 3.34 -7.53 -2.78
CA ILE A 57 2.02 -7.33 -2.19
C ILE A 57 2.15 -6.23 -1.15
N THR A 58 1.32 -5.20 -1.27
CA THR A 58 1.24 -4.12 -0.29
C THR A 58 -0.20 -3.96 0.14
N ALA A 59 -0.44 -4.03 1.44
CA ALA A 59 -1.75 -3.75 2.00
C ALA A 59 -1.67 -2.45 2.79
N CYS A 60 -2.45 -1.45 2.39
CA CYS A 60 -2.57 -0.19 3.12
C CYS A 60 -3.92 -0.16 3.81
N TYR A 61 -3.95 0.27 5.07
CA TYR A 61 -5.15 0.24 5.90
C TYR A 61 -5.67 1.65 6.13
N TRP A 62 -6.99 1.82 6.01
CA TRP A 62 -7.65 3.11 6.04
C TRP A 62 -8.92 3.02 6.89
N ASP A 63 -9.28 4.11 7.55
CA ASP A 63 -10.47 4.12 8.41
C ASP A 63 -11.78 4.21 7.62
N SER A 64 -11.73 4.55 6.33
CA SER A 64 -12.93 4.68 5.50
C SER A 64 -12.60 4.51 4.02
N GLU A 65 -13.64 4.21 3.23
CA GLU A 65 -13.49 4.18 1.77
C GLU A 65 -13.23 5.58 1.21
N ASP A 66 -13.79 6.61 1.84
CA ASP A 66 -13.56 8.00 1.43
C ASP A 66 -12.08 8.37 1.54
N ALA A 67 -11.40 7.88 2.58
CA ALA A 67 -9.97 8.12 2.75
C ALA A 67 -9.17 7.50 1.58
N ILE A 68 -9.55 6.30 1.14
CA ILE A 68 -8.91 5.65 0.00
C ILE A 68 -9.15 6.45 -1.28
N THR A 69 -10.37 6.91 -1.49
CA THR A 69 -10.73 7.71 -2.66
C THR A 69 -9.92 9.01 -2.69
N ALA A 70 -9.83 9.69 -1.54
CA ALA A 70 -9.04 10.92 -1.44
C ALA A 70 -7.56 10.67 -1.72
N TRP A 71 -7.02 9.58 -1.21
CA TRP A 71 -5.62 9.21 -1.46
C TRP A 71 -5.37 9.00 -2.95
N LYS A 72 -6.25 8.29 -3.64
CA LYS A 72 -6.12 8.02 -5.07
C LYS A 72 -6.19 9.30 -5.90
N ALA A 73 -6.81 10.35 -5.39
CA ALA A 73 -6.92 11.62 -6.08
C ALA A 73 -5.67 12.50 -5.93
N GLN A 74 -4.72 12.12 -5.10
CA GLN A 74 -3.49 12.89 -4.94
C GLN A 74 -2.71 12.94 -6.26
N ALA A 75 -2.32 14.14 -6.66
CA ALA A 75 -1.65 14.33 -7.95
C ALA A 75 -0.34 13.53 -8.04
N GLU A 76 0.42 13.51 -6.96
CA GLU A 76 1.68 12.78 -6.92
C GLU A 76 1.45 11.27 -7.02
N HIS A 77 0.41 10.77 -6.33
CA HIS A 77 0.03 9.36 -6.43
C HIS A 77 -0.38 9.00 -7.85
N ALA A 78 -1.20 9.84 -8.48
CA ALA A 78 -1.62 9.64 -9.86
C ALA A 78 -0.42 9.64 -10.83
N ALA A 79 0.54 10.52 -10.61
CA ALA A 79 1.75 10.57 -11.41
C ALA A 79 2.58 9.30 -11.26
N ALA A 80 2.73 8.81 -10.02
CA ALA A 80 3.44 7.56 -9.76
C ALA A 80 2.75 6.36 -10.40
N GLN A 81 1.43 6.33 -10.40
CA GLN A 81 0.67 5.28 -11.08
C GLN A 81 0.89 5.27 -12.58
N ARG A 82 0.91 6.46 -13.20
CA ARG A 82 1.21 6.57 -14.64
C ARG A 82 2.61 6.06 -14.97
N GLU A 83 3.60 6.46 -14.17
CA GLU A 83 4.98 5.98 -14.31
C GLU A 83 5.03 4.46 -14.13
N GLY A 84 4.31 3.94 -13.14
CA GLY A 84 4.28 2.52 -12.86
C GLY A 84 3.78 1.71 -14.04
N ARG A 85 2.72 2.16 -14.71
CA ARG A 85 2.21 1.48 -15.90
C ARG A 85 3.21 1.48 -17.04
N ALA A 86 3.93 2.60 -17.21
CA ALA A 86 4.84 2.76 -18.35
C ALA A 86 6.20 2.10 -18.12
N ARG A 87 6.66 2.00 -16.86
CA ARG A 87 8.06 1.67 -16.59
C ARG A 87 8.29 0.53 -15.62
N TRP A 88 7.49 0.41 -14.56
CA TRP A 88 7.86 -0.44 -13.42
C TRP A 88 7.13 -1.76 -13.34
N TYR A 89 5.93 -1.84 -13.89
CA TYR A 89 5.09 -3.01 -13.71
C TYR A 89 4.77 -3.71 -15.01
N ASP A 90 4.95 -5.03 -15.02
CA ASP A 90 4.38 -5.87 -16.07
C ASP A 90 2.88 -6.03 -15.84
N SER A 91 2.47 -6.07 -14.57
CA SER A 91 1.05 -6.14 -14.24
C SER A 91 0.83 -5.68 -12.80
N TYR A 92 -0.37 -5.22 -12.50
CA TYR A 92 -0.80 -5.01 -11.11
C TYR A 92 -2.31 -5.12 -11.00
N GLU A 93 -2.75 -5.40 -9.78
CA GLU A 93 -4.16 -5.49 -9.44
C GLU A 93 -4.35 -4.83 -8.09
N LEU A 94 -5.48 -4.12 -7.94
CA LEU A 94 -5.84 -3.48 -6.69
C LEU A 94 -7.17 -4.05 -6.22
N ARG A 95 -7.19 -4.49 -4.98
CA ARG A 95 -8.41 -4.99 -4.33
C ARG A 95 -8.71 -4.11 -3.14
N LEU A 96 -9.98 -3.74 -3.00
CA LEU A 96 -10.46 -3.01 -1.83
C LEU A 96 -11.30 -3.98 -1.02
N ALA A 97 -10.97 -4.10 0.26
CA ALA A 97 -11.62 -5.05 1.14
C ALA A 97 -12.01 -4.36 2.44
N ARG A 98 -13.09 -4.81 3.03
CA ARG A 98 -13.48 -4.37 4.37
C ARG A 98 -13.00 -5.41 5.37
N VAL A 99 -12.24 -4.97 6.36
CA VAL A 99 -11.77 -5.84 7.44
C VAL A 99 -12.82 -5.80 8.55
N GLU A 100 -13.51 -6.90 8.75
CA GLU A 100 -14.57 -6.98 9.73
C GLU A 100 -14.11 -7.54 11.07
N ARG A 101 -13.08 -8.34 11.06
CA ARG A 101 -12.47 -8.90 12.27
C ARG A 101 -10.96 -8.95 12.08
N ALA A 102 -10.23 -8.69 13.14
CA ALA A 102 -8.78 -8.78 13.14
C ALA A 102 -8.30 -9.18 14.52
N TYR A 103 -7.34 -10.10 14.57
CA TYR A 103 -6.71 -10.51 15.81
C TYR A 103 -5.31 -11.00 15.49
N GLY A 104 -4.47 -10.99 16.50
CA GLY A 104 -3.08 -11.37 16.29
C GLY A 104 -2.46 -11.97 17.53
N PHE A 105 -1.24 -12.41 17.38
CA PHE A 105 -0.44 -12.96 18.47
C PHE A 105 0.98 -12.43 18.32
N ASP A 106 1.55 -11.99 19.42
CA ASP A 106 2.95 -11.54 19.46
C ASP A 106 3.62 -12.19 20.66
N ARG A 107 4.55 -13.09 20.40
CA ARG A 107 5.25 -13.84 21.45
C ARG A 107 6.07 -12.94 22.36
N THR A 108 6.53 -11.78 21.84
CA THR A 108 7.37 -10.86 22.60
C THR A 108 6.56 -9.85 23.41
N ALA A 109 5.25 -9.73 23.15
CA ALA A 109 4.34 -8.80 23.83
C ALA A 109 3.56 -9.51 24.93
N SER A 110 4.20 -9.81 26.03
CA SER A 110 3.56 -10.53 27.13
C SER A 110 3.23 -9.63 28.30
#